data_87dd0c43c0ebbc8d8e150987bbf68126
#
_entry.id   87dd0c43c0ebbc8d8e150987bbf68126
#
_cell.length_a   1.000
_cell.length_b   1.000
_cell.length_c   1.000
_cell.angle_alpha   90.00
_cell.angle_beta   90.00
_cell.angle_gamma   90.00
#
_symmetry.space_group_name_H-M   'P 1'
#
loop_
_entity.id
_entity.type
_entity.pdbx_description
1 polymer ?
#
loop_
_entity_poly.entity_id
_entity_poly.type
_entity_poly.pdbx_seq_one_letter_code
_entity_poly.pdbx_strand_id
1 'polypeptide(L)'
;GSALLGDYEHDYKWYENFLNEGNEEYYWTRYKNYLAVQKHFPPEVIYTLEQDTLRKIMSYLGNPNDVNGFYVRGLVVGDVQSGKTSNYLGLVTKAADAGYRVIFILTGTIESLRKQTQIRAEEGFVGYDVVSAMDVGVGRGDRTPKSFTSRSKDFVADDDQNTNIKISNYPSEPMIFVVKKNASVLKKLYSSLKQLQILHNRNM
;
A
#
# COMPACT_ATOMS: atom_id res chain seq x y z
N GLY A 1 -32.01 -10.61 -3.83
CA GLY A 1 -32.31 -9.27 -3.44
C GLY A 1 -31.07 -8.42 -3.56
N SER A 2 -31.01 -7.47 -4.52
CA SER A 2 -29.98 -6.48 -4.64
C SER A 2 -30.18 -5.48 -3.49
N ALA A 3 -29.27 -5.49 -2.52
CA ALA A 3 -29.17 -4.38 -1.60
C ALA A 3 -28.72 -3.17 -2.39
N LEU A 4 -29.55 -2.15 -2.51
CA LEU A 4 -29.16 -0.81 -2.89
C LEU A 4 -28.17 -0.34 -1.79
N LEU A 5 -26.89 -0.28 -2.14
CA LEU A 5 -25.95 0.53 -1.39
C LEU A 5 -26.49 1.97 -1.46
N GLY A 6 -26.85 2.54 -0.32
CA GLY A 6 -27.23 3.93 -0.25
C GLY A 6 -26.18 4.80 -0.95
N ASP A 7 -26.60 5.92 -1.51
CA ASP A 7 -25.74 6.87 -2.18
C ASP A 7 -24.60 7.25 -1.22
N TYR A 8 -23.42 6.65 -1.45
CA TYR A 8 -22.21 7.03 -0.75
C TYR A 8 -21.77 8.39 -1.30
N GLU A 9 -22.03 9.44 -0.57
CA GLU A 9 -21.52 10.77 -0.91
C GLU A 9 -20.05 10.83 -0.55
N HIS A 10 -19.19 10.88 -1.57
CA HIS A 10 -17.75 10.87 -1.39
C HIS A 10 -17.26 12.24 -0.88
N ASP A 11 -16.60 12.26 0.26
CA ASP A 11 -15.93 13.46 0.78
C ASP A 11 -14.58 13.67 0.11
N TYR A 12 -14.51 14.48 -0.93
CA TYR A 12 -13.27 14.82 -1.63
C TYR A 12 -12.30 15.70 -0.80
N LYS A 13 -12.75 16.25 0.32
CA LYS A 13 -11.94 17.13 1.18
C LYS A 13 -11.27 16.40 2.34
N TRP A 14 -11.61 15.14 2.55
CA TRP A 14 -11.10 14.38 3.69
C TRP A 14 -9.57 14.40 3.79
N TYR A 15 -8.87 14.27 2.66
CA TYR A 15 -7.42 14.23 2.64
C TYR A 15 -6.79 15.62 2.87
N GLU A 16 -7.40 16.67 2.35
CA GLU A 16 -6.99 18.04 2.66
C GLU A 16 -7.17 18.35 4.16
N ASN A 17 -8.28 17.95 4.76
CA ASN A 17 -8.52 18.06 6.18
C ASN A 17 -7.47 17.28 6.99
N PHE A 18 -7.17 16.05 6.60
CA PHE A 18 -6.11 15.22 7.19
C PHE A 18 -4.76 15.95 7.23
N LEU A 19 -4.37 16.61 6.14
CA LEU A 19 -3.13 17.38 6.07
C LEU A 19 -3.18 18.66 6.93
N ASN A 20 -4.30 19.36 6.93
CA ASN A 20 -4.50 20.62 7.70
C ASN A 20 -4.53 20.37 9.20
N GLU A 21 -4.89 19.20 9.67
CA GLU A 21 -4.82 18.77 11.07
C GLU A 21 -3.39 18.57 11.57
N GLY A 22 -2.38 18.67 10.68
CA GLY A 22 -0.98 18.50 11.03
C GLY A 22 -0.55 17.04 11.20
N ASN A 23 -1.28 16.12 10.62
CA ASN A 23 -0.92 14.69 10.63
C ASN A 23 0.45 14.46 9.96
N GLU A 24 1.24 13.59 10.55
CA GLU A 24 2.58 13.27 10.07
C GLU A 24 2.53 12.41 8.81
N GLU A 25 3.26 12.83 7.77
CA GLU A 25 3.48 12.05 6.56
C GLU A 25 4.84 11.32 6.64
N TYR A 26 4.98 10.36 7.56
CA TYR A 26 6.22 9.65 7.85
C TYR A 26 6.76 8.85 6.65
N TYR A 27 5.94 7.99 6.05
CA TYR A 27 6.35 7.13 4.93
C TYR A 27 6.60 7.94 3.66
N TRP A 28 5.73 8.93 3.38
CA TRP A 28 5.91 9.82 2.24
C TRP A 28 7.20 10.64 2.35
N THR A 29 7.50 11.20 3.51
CA THR A 29 8.72 11.99 3.73
C THR A 29 9.97 11.17 3.46
N ARG A 30 10.02 9.93 3.90
CA ARG A 30 11.14 9.01 3.64
C ARG A 30 11.25 8.66 2.16
N TYR A 31 10.13 8.38 1.50
CA TYR A 31 10.12 8.09 0.07
C TYR A 31 10.51 9.31 -0.77
N LYS A 32 10.03 10.48 -0.42
CA LYS A 32 10.42 11.75 -1.05
C LYS A 32 11.94 11.98 -0.98
N ASN A 33 12.52 11.75 0.19
CA ASN A 33 13.97 11.83 0.36
C ASN A 33 14.73 10.80 -0.49
N TYR A 34 14.24 9.58 -0.56
CA TYR A 34 14.79 8.52 -1.43
C TYR A 34 14.76 8.92 -2.91
N LEU A 35 13.64 9.49 -3.39
CA LEU A 35 13.54 10.00 -4.76
C LEU A 35 14.57 11.11 -5.03
N ALA A 36 14.73 12.07 -4.10
CA ALA A 36 15.66 13.18 -4.26
C ALA A 36 17.12 12.72 -4.22
N VAL A 37 17.49 11.93 -3.20
CA VAL A 37 18.90 11.63 -2.90
C VAL A 37 19.42 10.43 -3.69
N GLN A 38 18.64 9.34 -3.73
CA GLN A 38 19.12 8.12 -4.36
C GLN A 38 18.67 7.97 -5.83
N LYS A 39 17.51 8.50 -6.19
CA LYS A 39 16.99 8.45 -7.57
C LYS A 39 17.29 9.74 -8.35
N HIS A 40 17.83 10.77 -7.68
CA HIS A 40 18.20 12.05 -8.28
C HIS A 40 17.06 12.76 -9.03
N PHE A 41 15.83 12.63 -8.50
CA PHE A 41 14.69 13.35 -9.07
C PHE A 41 14.82 14.83 -8.79
N PRO A 42 14.62 15.69 -9.81
CA PRO A 42 14.58 17.14 -9.62
C PRO A 42 13.47 17.54 -8.64
N PRO A 43 13.72 18.58 -7.80
CA PRO A 43 12.72 19.05 -6.82
C PRO A 43 11.36 19.38 -7.43
N GLU A 44 11.32 19.97 -8.62
CA GLU A 44 10.10 20.31 -9.35
C GLU A 44 9.30 19.06 -9.76
N VAL A 45 9.99 17.97 -10.10
CA VAL A 45 9.32 16.69 -10.45
C VAL A 45 8.67 16.08 -9.21
N ILE A 46 9.37 16.12 -8.06
CA ILE A 46 8.83 15.64 -6.79
C ILE A 46 7.64 16.50 -6.36
N TYR A 47 7.74 17.83 -6.51
CA TYR A 47 6.66 18.75 -6.20
C TYR A 47 5.41 18.47 -7.04
N THR A 48 5.55 18.34 -8.36
CA THR A 48 4.45 18.01 -9.27
C THR A 48 3.84 16.64 -8.94
N LEU A 49 4.68 15.64 -8.65
CA LEU A 49 4.21 14.33 -8.19
C LEU A 49 3.34 14.47 -6.94
N GLU A 50 3.80 15.19 -5.94
CA GLU A 50 3.11 15.36 -4.67
C GLU A 50 1.81 16.17 -4.82
N GLN A 51 1.89 17.37 -5.40
CA GLN A 51 0.79 18.34 -5.38
C GLN A 51 -0.25 18.04 -6.45
N ASP A 52 0.18 17.76 -7.68
CA ASP A 52 -0.74 17.68 -8.83
C ASP A 52 -1.26 16.24 -9.04
N THR A 53 -0.49 15.23 -8.59
CA THR A 53 -0.84 13.83 -8.82
C THR A 53 -1.33 13.15 -7.54
N LEU A 54 -0.47 13.01 -6.53
CA LEU A 54 -0.77 12.18 -5.36
C LEU A 54 -1.88 12.78 -4.50
N ARG A 55 -1.87 14.07 -4.23
CA ARG A 55 -2.94 14.73 -3.46
C ARG A 55 -4.30 14.55 -4.12
N LYS A 56 -4.34 14.70 -5.45
CA LYS A 56 -5.57 14.51 -6.22
C LYS A 56 -6.05 13.06 -6.13
N ILE A 57 -5.16 12.07 -6.33
CA ILE A 57 -5.55 10.66 -6.22
C ILE A 57 -6.04 10.36 -4.79
N MET A 58 -5.34 10.82 -3.76
CA MET A 58 -5.74 10.61 -2.36
C MET A 58 -7.12 11.18 -2.06
N SER A 59 -7.49 12.34 -2.61
CA SER A 59 -8.84 12.91 -2.42
C SER A 59 -9.95 12.06 -3.03
N TYR A 60 -9.65 11.23 -4.04
CA TYR A 60 -10.60 10.28 -4.64
C TYR A 60 -10.64 8.92 -3.94
N LEU A 61 -9.67 8.61 -3.08
CA LEU A 61 -9.73 7.40 -2.24
C LEU A 61 -10.70 7.62 -1.08
N GLY A 62 -11.17 6.54 -0.47
CA GLY A 62 -11.99 6.63 0.73
C GLY A 62 -11.17 7.03 1.96
N ASN A 63 -11.80 7.67 2.93
CA ASN A 63 -11.16 7.94 4.21
C ASN A 63 -11.07 6.64 5.03
N PRO A 64 -9.87 6.14 5.37
CA PRO A 64 -9.72 4.89 6.11
C PRO A 64 -10.27 4.97 7.55
N ASN A 65 -10.54 6.16 8.06
CA ASN A 65 -11.11 6.39 9.38
C ASN A 65 -12.64 6.62 9.36
N ASP A 66 -13.28 6.51 8.18
CA ASP A 66 -14.74 6.60 8.07
C ASP A 66 -15.40 5.37 8.68
N VAL A 67 -16.19 5.56 9.72
CA VAL A 67 -16.90 4.50 10.45
C VAL A 67 -17.93 3.74 9.58
N ASN A 68 -18.43 4.37 8.53
CA ASN A 68 -19.37 3.76 7.59
C ASN A 68 -18.67 2.88 6.54
N GLY A 69 -17.32 2.92 6.51
CA GLY A 69 -16.54 2.29 5.47
C GLY A 69 -16.72 2.94 4.09
N PHE A 70 -16.02 2.43 3.10
CA PHE A 70 -16.10 2.94 1.73
C PHE A 70 -15.85 1.84 0.71
N TYR A 71 -16.32 2.07 -0.51
CA TYR A 71 -16.02 1.26 -1.67
C TYR A 71 -15.73 2.16 -2.87
N VAL A 72 -14.46 2.37 -3.17
CA VAL A 72 -14.01 3.28 -4.23
C VAL A 72 -13.17 2.53 -5.26
N ARG A 73 -13.38 2.83 -6.52
CA ARG A 73 -12.54 2.39 -7.64
C ARG A 73 -12.04 3.60 -8.42
N GLY A 74 -10.78 3.57 -8.82
CA GLY A 74 -10.18 4.62 -9.63
C GLY A 74 -9.32 4.04 -10.75
N LEU A 75 -9.08 4.85 -11.78
CA LEU A 75 -8.17 4.55 -12.87
C LEU A 75 -7.18 5.70 -13.01
N VAL A 76 -5.90 5.38 -12.93
CA VAL A 76 -4.81 6.32 -13.23
C VAL A 76 -4.21 5.97 -14.56
N VAL A 77 -4.31 6.91 -15.51
CA VAL A 77 -3.75 6.77 -16.86
C VAL A 77 -2.47 7.59 -16.96
N GLY A 78 -1.42 7.00 -17.51
CA GLY A 78 -0.14 7.68 -17.74
C GLY A 78 0.66 6.99 -18.84
N ASP A 79 1.49 7.74 -19.54
CA ASP A 79 2.36 7.24 -20.62
C ASP A 79 3.40 6.24 -20.11
N VAL A 80 3.95 5.42 -21.00
CA VAL A 80 4.88 4.34 -20.65
C VAL A 80 6.14 4.87 -19.95
N GLN A 81 6.55 6.09 -20.19
CA GLN A 81 7.74 6.75 -19.61
C GLN A 81 7.43 7.73 -18.48
N SER A 82 6.19 7.80 -18.01
CA SER A 82 5.69 8.85 -17.08
C SER A 82 5.99 8.62 -15.60
N GLY A 83 6.97 7.78 -15.24
CA GLY A 83 7.29 7.56 -13.83
C GLY A 83 6.20 6.83 -13.03
N LYS A 84 5.41 5.94 -13.66
CA LYS A 84 4.30 5.20 -13.02
C LYS A 84 4.69 4.53 -11.70
N THR A 85 5.92 4.03 -11.61
CA THR A 85 6.42 3.41 -10.36
C THR A 85 6.47 4.42 -9.23
N SER A 86 6.98 5.63 -9.48
CA SER A 86 7.03 6.69 -8.47
C SER A 86 5.63 7.11 -8.05
N ASN A 87 4.66 7.10 -8.97
CA ASN A 87 3.28 7.43 -8.70
C ASN A 87 2.62 6.40 -7.77
N TYR A 88 2.67 5.10 -8.09
CA TYR A 88 1.98 4.12 -7.24
C TYR A 88 2.67 3.91 -5.89
N LEU A 89 4.01 3.98 -5.81
CA LEU A 89 4.71 3.91 -4.52
C LEU A 89 4.49 5.18 -3.69
N GLY A 90 4.47 6.34 -4.30
CA GLY A 90 4.05 7.57 -3.63
C GLY A 90 2.63 7.48 -3.07
N LEU A 91 1.71 6.89 -3.83
CA LEU A 91 0.35 6.65 -3.36
C LEU A 91 0.31 5.65 -2.20
N VAL A 92 1.09 4.55 -2.26
CA VAL A 92 1.22 3.58 -1.17
C VAL A 92 1.70 4.25 0.12
N THR A 93 2.73 5.09 0.05
CA THR A 93 3.27 5.78 1.23
C THR A 93 2.27 6.77 1.84
N LYS A 94 1.61 7.59 1.01
CA LYS A 94 0.58 8.53 1.49
C LYS A 94 -0.66 7.82 2.04
N ALA A 95 -1.07 6.71 1.42
CA ALA A 95 -2.18 5.90 1.93
C ALA A 95 -1.83 5.30 3.31
N ALA A 96 -0.61 4.79 3.47
CA ALA A 96 -0.13 4.27 4.75
C ALA A 96 -0.12 5.36 5.85
N ASP A 97 0.37 6.56 5.52
CA ASP A 97 0.34 7.72 6.44
C ASP A 97 -1.10 8.11 6.83
N ALA A 98 -2.03 8.03 5.90
CA ALA A 98 -3.44 8.32 6.14
C ALA A 98 -4.19 7.23 6.94
N GLY A 99 -3.57 6.07 7.19
CA GLY A 99 -4.14 5.01 8.00
C GLY A 99 -4.56 3.73 7.27
N TYR A 100 -4.30 3.62 5.98
CA TYR A 100 -4.47 2.35 5.27
C TYR A 100 -3.50 1.29 5.82
N ARG A 101 -4.03 0.20 6.34
CA ARG A 101 -3.25 -0.82 7.06
C ARG A 101 -2.86 -2.02 6.21
N VAL A 102 -3.63 -2.33 5.19
CA VAL A 102 -3.41 -3.51 4.35
C VAL A 102 -3.38 -3.07 2.89
N ILE A 103 -2.24 -3.27 2.24
CA ILE A 103 -1.99 -2.78 0.89
C ILE A 103 -1.62 -3.96 -0.01
N PHE A 104 -2.35 -4.12 -1.11
CA PHE A 104 -2.08 -5.13 -2.12
C PHE A 104 -1.65 -4.49 -3.44
N ILE A 105 -0.49 -4.90 -3.94
CA ILE A 105 -0.05 -4.57 -5.30
C ILE A 105 -0.25 -5.82 -6.16
N LEU A 106 -1.24 -5.78 -7.05
CA LEU A 106 -1.50 -6.85 -7.99
C LEU A 106 -0.68 -6.62 -9.25
N THR A 107 0.29 -7.50 -9.48
CA THR A 107 1.15 -7.46 -10.68
C THR A 107 0.54 -8.30 -11.80
N GLY A 108 1.19 -8.29 -12.98
CA GLY A 108 0.90 -9.27 -14.02
C GLY A 108 1.17 -10.71 -13.57
N THR A 109 0.96 -11.67 -14.46
CA THR A 109 1.13 -13.10 -14.17
C THR A 109 2.58 -13.59 -14.21
N ILE A 110 3.50 -12.74 -14.71
CA ILE A 110 4.92 -13.08 -14.92
C ILE A 110 5.71 -12.84 -13.63
N GLU A 111 6.43 -13.85 -13.17
CA GLU A 111 7.18 -13.80 -11.90
C GLU A 111 8.30 -12.72 -11.90
N SER A 112 8.98 -12.52 -13.02
CA SER A 112 10.02 -11.48 -13.10
C SER A 112 9.46 -10.07 -12.88
N LEU A 113 8.25 -9.79 -13.38
CA LEU A 113 7.56 -8.50 -13.15
C LEU A 113 7.13 -8.35 -11.68
N ARG A 114 6.66 -9.44 -11.05
CA ARG A 114 6.35 -9.44 -9.62
C ARG A 114 7.60 -9.13 -8.81
N LYS A 115 8.72 -9.80 -9.09
CA LYS A 115 10.00 -9.56 -8.41
C LYS A 115 10.46 -8.11 -8.55
N GLN A 116 10.39 -7.54 -9.75
CA GLN A 116 10.74 -6.13 -9.96
C GLN A 116 9.87 -5.20 -9.13
N THR A 117 8.57 -5.47 -9.06
CA THR A 117 7.63 -4.69 -8.24
C THR A 117 7.93 -4.86 -6.76
N GLN A 118 8.26 -6.08 -6.31
CA GLN A 118 8.68 -6.36 -4.93
C GLN A 118 9.94 -5.55 -4.55
N ILE A 119 10.98 -5.58 -5.39
CA ILE A 119 12.21 -4.82 -5.16
C ILE A 119 11.90 -3.33 -4.99
N ARG A 120 11.08 -2.77 -5.87
CA ARG A 120 10.69 -1.37 -5.81
C ARG A 120 9.89 -1.03 -4.54
N ALA A 121 8.99 -1.93 -4.11
CA ALA A 121 8.23 -1.76 -2.87
C ALA A 121 9.15 -1.85 -1.64
N GLU A 122 10.14 -2.74 -1.65
CA GLU A 122 11.15 -2.82 -0.59
C GLU A 122 11.99 -1.55 -0.54
N GLU A 123 12.51 -1.09 -1.69
CA GLU A 123 13.33 0.13 -1.76
C GLU A 123 12.56 1.40 -1.38
N GLY A 124 11.31 1.55 -1.86
CA GLY A 124 10.54 2.79 -1.72
C GLY A 124 9.67 2.87 -0.47
N PHE A 125 9.34 1.75 0.17
CA PHE A 125 8.38 1.73 1.25
C PHE A 125 8.82 0.91 2.47
N VAL A 126 9.22 -0.36 2.29
CA VAL A 126 9.57 -1.26 3.40
C VAL A 126 10.92 -0.90 4.01
N GLY A 127 11.91 -0.62 3.16
CA GLY A 127 13.27 -0.29 3.57
C GLY A 127 14.15 -1.49 3.92
N TYR A 128 13.69 -2.70 3.69
CA TYR A 128 14.40 -3.92 4.07
C TYR A 128 14.13 -5.07 3.09
N ASP A 129 15.20 -5.77 2.70
CA ASP A 129 15.14 -7.02 1.92
C ASP A 129 15.35 -8.21 2.84
N VAL A 130 14.29 -9.01 3.05
CA VAL A 130 14.35 -10.20 3.92
C VAL A 130 15.22 -11.32 3.36
N VAL A 131 15.49 -11.34 2.05
CA VAL A 131 16.29 -12.40 1.40
C VAL A 131 17.79 -12.17 1.65
N SER A 132 18.25 -10.94 1.49
CA SER A 132 19.64 -10.55 1.75
C SER A 132 19.89 -10.13 3.20
N ALA A 133 18.82 -9.96 3.99
CA ALA A 133 18.86 -9.43 5.36
C ALA A 133 19.52 -8.04 5.45
N MET A 134 19.30 -7.17 4.45
CA MET A 134 19.93 -5.86 4.34
C MET A 134 18.89 -4.74 4.25
N ASP A 135 19.26 -3.57 4.75
CA ASP A 135 18.52 -2.34 4.50
C ASP A 135 18.69 -1.93 3.04
N VAL A 136 17.58 -1.48 2.43
CA VAL A 136 17.52 -1.06 1.03
C VAL A 136 16.71 0.23 0.89
N GLY A 137 17.05 1.05 -0.10
CA GLY A 137 16.29 2.25 -0.45
C GLY A 137 16.07 3.20 0.73
N VAL A 138 14.81 3.33 1.16
CA VAL A 138 14.45 4.18 2.31
C VAL A 138 15.05 3.71 3.66
N GLY A 139 15.54 2.48 3.72
CA GLY A 139 16.06 1.86 4.94
C GLY A 139 14.96 1.51 5.96
N ARG A 140 15.32 0.83 7.05
CA ARG A 140 14.41 0.66 8.20
C ARG A 140 14.38 1.94 9.04
N GLY A 141 13.26 2.16 9.72
CA GLY A 141 13.06 3.27 10.63
C GLY A 141 12.17 2.86 11.79
N ASP A 142 11.70 3.82 12.57
CA ASP A 142 10.91 3.57 13.77
C ASP A 142 9.57 2.87 13.47
N ARG A 143 9.02 3.11 12.28
CA ARG A 143 7.78 2.51 11.78
C ARG A 143 8.08 1.76 10.48
N THR A 144 8.48 0.49 10.59
CA THR A 144 8.82 -0.32 9.42
C THR A 144 7.61 -1.12 8.95
N PRO A 145 7.12 -0.92 7.71
CA PRO A 145 6.04 -1.73 7.15
C PRO A 145 6.42 -3.21 7.08
N LYS A 146 5.43 -4.10 7.18
CA LYS A 146 5.65 -5.54 7.06
C LYS A 146 5.33 -6.01 5.65
N SER A 147 6.29 -6.63 4.98
CA SER A 147 6.07 -7.31 3.71
C SER A 147 5.76 -8.79 3.95
N PHE A 148 4.64 -9.28 3.41
CA PHE A 148 4.23 -10.69 3.46
C PHE A 148 4.60 -11.46 2.19
N THR A 149 5.29 -10.79 1.28
CA THR A 149 5.90 -11.35 0.07
C THR A 149 7.38 -10.97 0.04
N SER A 150 8.18 -11.67 -0.74
CA SER A 150 9.61 -11.38 -0.89
C SER A 150 10.05 -11.51 -2.35
N ARG A 151 11.31 -11.17 -2.61
CA ARG A 151 11.93 -11.35 -3.94
C ARG A 151 11.91 -12.82 -4.39
N SER A 152 11.97 -13.76 -3.45
CA SER A 152 12.00 -15.20 -3.75
C SER A 152 10.63 -15.87 -3.67
N LYS A 153 9.67 -15.27 -2.95
CA LYS A 153 8.36 -15.89 -2.68
C LYS A 153 7.20 -14.93 -2.95
N ASP A 154 6.24 -15.37 -3.78
CA ASP A 154 4.90 -14.81 -3.85
C ASP A 154 4.11 -15.14 -2.57
N PHE A 155 2.91 -14.61 -2.42
CA PHE A 155 2.05 -14.92 -1.30
C PHE A 155 1.76 -16.44 -1.27
N VAL A 156 2.20 -17.07 -0.19
CA VAL A 156 1.87 -18.45 0.15
C VAL A 156 1.02 -18.36 1.42
N ALA A 157 -0.28 -18.64 1.30
CA ALA A 157 -1.06 -18.96 2.47
C ALA A 157 -0.54 -20.31 2.95
N ASP A 158 0.23 -20.33 4.02
CA ASP A 158 0.43 -21.55 4.76
C ASP A 158 -0.94 -22.00 5.27
N ASP A 159 -1.27 -23.28 5.11
CA ASP A 159 -2.46 -23.89 5.70
C ASP A 159 -2.38 -23.88 7.25
N ASP A 160 -1.25 -23.46 7.79
CA ASP A 160 -1.04 -23.29 9.22
C ASP A 160 -1.71 -22.01 9.74
N GLN A 161 -2.48 -22.17 10.80
CA GLN A 161 -3.09 -21.11 11.61
C GLN A 161 -2.10 -19.99 12.02
N ASN A 162 -0.80 -20.23 11.88
CA ASN A 162 0.29 -19.29 12.15
C ASN A 162 0.33 -18.06 11.23
N THR A 163 -0.11 -18.12 9.98
CA THR A 163 -0.11 -16.95 9.08
C THR A 163 -1.19 -15.96 9.48
N ASN A 164 -2.37 -16.44 9.89
CA ASN A 164 -3.47 -15.61 10.35
C ASN A 164 -3.13 -14.91 11.68
N ILE A 165 -2.45 -15.62 12.58
CA ILE A 165 -1.98 -15.07 13.86
C ILE A 165 -0.90 -13.99 13.63
N LYS A 166 0.02 -14.19 12.68
CA LYS A 166 1.05 -13.20 12.35
C LYS A 166 0.45 -11.90 11.77
N ILE A 167 -0.57 -11.99 10.92
CA ILE A 167 -1.25 -10.81 10.39
C ILE A 167 -2.02 -10.08 11.51
N SER A 168 -2.69 -10.80 12.40
CA SER A 168 -3.42 -10.20 13.53
C SER A 168 -2.51 -9.56 14.59
N ASN A 169 -1.24 -9.97 14.66
CA ASN A 169 -0.28 -9.46 15.64
C ASN A 169 0.47 -8.17 15.20
N TYR A 170 0.14 -7.61 14.02
CA TYR A 170 0.73 -6.35 13.54
C TYR A 170 -0.31 -5.24 13.33
N PRO A 171 -1.03 -4.81 14.37
CA PRO A 171 -2.14 -3.88 14.22
C PRO A 171 -1.70 -2.42 13.95
N SER A 172 -0.47 -2.05 14.29
CA SER A 172 -0.01 -0.66 14.23
C SER A 172 0.72 -0.30 12.94
N GLU A 173 1.33 -1.26 12.25
CA GLU A 173 2.16 -1.02 11.09
C GLU A 173 1.46 -1.44 9.79
N PRO A 174 1.67 -0.71 8.68
CA PRO A 174 1.13 -1.10 7.38
C PRO A 174 1.68 -2.46 6.93
N MET A 175 0.82 -3.24 6.30
CA MET A 175 1.15 -4.53 5.69
C MET A 175 1.09 -4.41 4.18
N ILE A 176 2.11 -4.92 3.48
CA ILE A 176 2.15 -4.90 2.02
C ILE A 176 2.30 -6.31 1.45
N PHE A 177 1.57 -6.56 0.38
CA PHE A 177 1.55 -7.81 -0.37
C PHE A 177 1.76 -7.50 -1.85
N VAL A 178 2.83 -8.01 -2.44
CA VAL A 178 3.11 -7.90 -3.88
C VAL A 178 2.86 -9.25 -4.52
N VAL A 179 1.71 -9.41 -5.15
CA VAL A 179 1.20 -10.72 -5.60
C VAL A 179 0.89 -10.74 -7.09
N LYS A 180 1.03 -11.90 -7.70
CA LYS A 180 0.59 -12.11 -9.09
C LYS A 180 -0.93 -12.10 -9.18
N LYS A 181 -1.46 -11.49 -10.23
CA LYS A 181 -2.88 -11.56 -10.59
C LYS A 181 -3.21 -12.95 -11.15
N ASN A 182 -3.16 -13.97 -10.30
CA ASN A 182 -3.39 -15.36 -10.60
C ASN A 182 -4.55 -15.88 -9.75
N ALA A 183 -5.46 -16.66 -10.34
CA ALA A 183 -6.67 -17.14 -9.66
C ALA A 183 -6.37 -17.95 -8.39
N SER A 184 -5.31 -18.76 -8.38
CA SER A 184 -4.91 -19.55 -7.21
C SER A 184 -4.43 -18.65 -6.07
N VAL A 185 -3.57 -17.67 -6.37
CA VAL A 185 -3.05 -16.70 -5.39
C VAL A 185 -4.20 -15.85 -4.82
N LEU A 186 -5.08 -15.35 -5.69
CA LEU A 186 -6.21 -14.52 -5.27
C LEU A 186 -7.22 -15.29 -4.40
N LYS A 187 -7.47 -16.58 -4.69
CA LYS A 187 -8.33 -17.42 -3.85
C LYS A 187 -7.74 -17.60 -2.45
N LYS A 188 -6.44 -17.89 -2.35
CA LYS A 188 -5.73 -18.03 -1.07
C LYS A 188 -5.78 -16.72 -0.27
N LEU A 189 -5.49 -15.61 -0.93
CA LEU A 189 -5.55 -14.27 -0.34
C LEU A 189 -6.96 -13.96 0.20
N TYR A 190 -8.00 -14.20 -0.59
CA TYR A 190 -9.40 -14.01 -0.19
C TYR A 190 -9.76 -14.84 1.05
N SER A 191 -9.35 -16.12 1.07
CA SER A 191 -9.61 -17.01 2.22
C SER A 191 -8.93 -16.49 3.49
N SER A 192 -7.68 -16.04 3.39
CA SER A 192 -6.93 -15.46 4.52
C SER A 192 -7.59 -14.18 5.05
N LEU A 193 -8.01 -13.27 4.15
CA LEU A 193 -8.70 -12.03 4.54
C LEU A 193 -10.06 -12.30 5.20
N LYS A 194 -10.81 -13.28 4.69
CA LYS A 194 -12.09 -13.66 5.28
C LYS A 194 -11.93 -14.20 6.71
N GLN A 195 -10.87 -14.97 6.97
CA GLN A 195 -10.56 -15.44 8.32
C GLN A 195 -10.20 -14.29 9.27
N LEU A 196 -9.45 -13.29 8.80
CA LEU A 196 -9.13 -12.09 9.58
C LEU A 196 -10.38 -11.30 9.97
N GLN A 197 -11.32 -11.13 9.05
CA GLN A 197 -12.58 -10.45 9.32
C GLN A 197 -13.41 -11.20 10.38
N ILE A 198 -13.46 -12.53 10.32
CA ILE A 198 -14.15 -13.36 11.32
C ILE A 198 -13.51 -13.22 12.70
N LEU A 199 -12.17 -13.18 12.79
CA LEU A 199 -11.46 -13.00 14.04
C LEU A 199 -11.68 -11.61 14.64
N HIS A 200 -11.67 -10.57 13.80
CA HIS A 200 -11.96 -9.21 14.24
C HIS A 200 -13.36 -9.07 14.84
N ASN A 201 -14.37 -9.62 14.16
CA ASN A 201 -15.77 -9.58 14.62
C ASN A 201 -16.04 -10.43 15.88
N ARG A 202 -15.15 -11.37 16.23
CA ARG A 202 -15.26 -12.16 17.47
C ARG A 202 -14.65 -11.49 18.70
N ASN A 203 -13.79 -10.49 18.46
CA ASN A 203 -13.08 -9.76 19.51
C ASN A 203 -13.73 -8.41 19.87
N MET A 204 -14.83 -8.05 19.18
CA MET A 204 -15.73 -6.96 19.53
C MET A 204 -16.95 -7.49 20.28
#